data_46900a768b2cafa19fafd338d4da1dd4
#
_entry.id   46900a768b2cafa19fafd338d4da1dd4
#
_cell.length_a   1.000
_cell.length_b   1.000
_cell.length_c   1.000
_cell.angle_alpha   90.00
_cell.angle_beta   90.00
_cell.angle_gamma   90.00
#
_symmetry.space_group_name_H-M   'P 1'
#
loop_
_entity.id
_entity.type
_entity.pdbx_description
1 polymer ?
#
loop_
_entity_poly.entity_id
_entity_poly.type
_entity_poly.pdbx_seq_one_letter_code
_entity_poly.pdbx_strand_id
1 'polypeptide(L)'
;MKLFIQIPCLNEAEFLPATLKALPRKVEGFTEVYWLVIDDGSDDNTAEVALAHGVDYVVRFSHNQGLASAFQAGVDACLKLGADV
;
A
#
# COMPACT_ATOMS: atom_id res chain seq x y z
N MET A 1 1.78 10.04 -16.52
CA MET A 1 2.21 8.71 -16.01
C MET A 1 1.66 8.53 -14.59
N LYS A 2 1.30 7.32 -14.26
CA LYS A 2 0.77 6.94 -12.93
C LYS A 2 1.88 6.32 -12.09
N LEU A 3 2.12 6.88 -10.92
CA LEU A 3 3.05 6.33 -9.94
C LEU A 3 2.26 5.63 -8.84
N PHE A 4 2.63 4.38 -8.56
CA PHE A 4 2.07 3.65 -7.43
C PHE A 4 3.15 3.44 -6.37
N ILE A 5 2.85 3.86 -5.16
CA ILE A 5 3.72 3.62 -4.01
C ILE A 5 3.11 2.46 -3.24
N GLN A 6 3.79 1.32 -3.23
CA GLN A 6 3.32 0.15 -2.51
C GLN A 6 3.97 0.07 -1.13
N ILE A 7 3.16 -0.28 -0.14
CA ILE A 7 3.57 -0.29 1.26
C ILE A 7 3.17 -1.64 1.85
N PRO A 8 4.11 -2.59 1.97
CA PRO A 8 3.82 -3.86 2.65
C PRO A 8 3.72 -3.63 4.15
N CYS A 9 2.69 -4.18 4.76
CA CYS A 9 2.40 -3.98 6.19
C CYS A 9 2.10 -5.30 6.88
N LEU A 10 2.54 -5.41 8.13
CA LEU A 10 2.16 -6.49 9.02
C LEU A 10 2.06 -5.91 10.44
N ASN A 11 0.84 -5.86 10.99
CA ASN A 11 0.58 -5.33 12.34
C ASN A 11 1.16 -3.92 12.53
N GLU A 12 0.85 -3.02 11.59
CA GLU A 12 1.41 -1.66 11.54
C GLU A 12 0.38 -0.59 11.92
N ALA A 13 -0.80 -0.96 12.44
CA ALA A 13 -1.89 -0.01 12.70
C ALA A 13 -1.45 1.20 13.54
N GLU A 14 -0.59 0.98 14.53
CA GLU A 14 -0.11 2.04 15.41
C GLU A 14 0.79 3.05 14.69
N PHE A 15 1.64 2.58 13.78
CA PHE A 15 2.67 3.40 13.13
C PHE A 15 2.27 3.89 11.75
N LEU A 16 1.28 3.27 11.14
CA LEU A 16 0.90 3.56 9.76
C LEU A 16 0.48 5.02 9.52
N PRO A 17 -0.29 5.68 10.41
CA PRO A 17 -0.65 7.07 10.18
C PRO A 17 0.54 8.00 10.02
N ALA A 18 1.58 7.84 10.84
CA ALA A 18 2.80 8.65 10.74
C ALA A 18 3.55 8.35 9.44
N THR A 19 3.64 7.08 9.05
CA THR A 19 4.27 6.67 7.80
C THR A 19 3.55 7.29 6.61
N LEU A 20 2.23 7.24 6.58
CA LEU A 20 1.44 7.79 5.47
C LEU A 20 1.58 9.30 5.37
N LYS A 21 1.67 10.02 6.48
CA LYS A 21 1.89 11.47 6.49
C LYS A 21 3.21 11.86 5.82
N ALA A 22 4.20 11.00 5.90
CA ALA A 22 5.53 11.27 5.33
C ALA A 22 5.60 10.97 3.83
N LEU A 23 4.59 10.29 3.24
CA LEU A 23 4.59 9.92 1.84
C LEU A 23 4.09 11.06 0.96
N PRO A 24 4.67 11.24 -0.24
CA PRO A 24 4.23 12.29 -1.15
C PRO A 24 2.91 11.93 -1.82
N ARG A 25 2.09 12.94 -2.08
CA ARG A 25 0.90 12.84 -2.94
C ARG A 25 1.13 13.46 -4.31
N LYS A 26 2.21 14.23 -4.45
CA LYS A 26 2.61 14.82 -5.72
C LYS A 26 4.08 14.53 -5.94
N VAL A 27 4.40 14.01 -7.11
CA VAL A 27 5.77 13.73 -7.52
C VAL A 27 5.94 14.33 -8.90
N GLU A 28 7.00 15.13 -9.09
CA GLU A 28 7.29 15.76 -10.36
C GLU A 28 7.44 14.70 -11.46
N GLY A 29 6.82 14.96 -12.61
CA GLY A 29 6.84 14.03 -13.73
C GLY A 29 5.68 13.04 -13.76
N PHE A 30 4.83 13.01 -12.72
CA PHE A 30 3.68 12.12 -12.65
C PHE A 30 2.39 12.92 -12.55
N THR A 31 1.36 12.52 -13.31
CA THR A 31 0.05 13.13 -13.26
C THR A 31 -0.78 12.62 -12.10
N GLU A 32 -0.53 11.37 -11.67
CA GLU A 32 -1.29 10.72 -10.62
C GLU A 32 -0.33 9.94 -9.71
N VAL A 33 -0.55 10.04 -8.40
CA VAL A 33 0.18 9.28 -7.39
C VAL A 33 -0.84 8.52 -6.55
N TYR A 34 -0.70 7.21 -6.50
CA TYR A 34 -1.58 6.32 -5.73
C TYR A 34 -0.80 5.58 -4.64
N TRP A 35 -1.43 5.40 -3.50
CA TRP A 35 -0.91 4.59 -2.41
C TRP A 35 -1.62 3.24 -2.40
N LEU A 36 -0.84 2.17 -2.37
CA LEU A 36 -1.33 0.81 -2.30
C LEU A 36 -0.69 0.10 -1.11
N VAL A 37 -1.50 -0.32 -0.15
CA VAL A 37 -1.06 -1.09 1.01
C VAL A 37 -1.28 -2.57 0.74
N ILE A 38 -0.28 -3.39 1.04
CA ILE A 38 -0.41 -4.83 1.05
C ILE A 38 -0.40 -5.27 2.53
N ASP A 39 -1.56 -5.68 3.02
CA ASP A 39 -1.71 -6.17 4.39
C ASP A 39 -1.42 -7.67 4.41
N ASP A 40 -0.26 -8.04 4.93
CA ASP A 40 0.24 -9.42 4.92
C ASP A 40 -0.34 -10.24 6.08
N GLY A 41 -1.66 -10.26 6.20
CA GLY A 41 -2.34 -11.07 7.20
C GLY A 41 -2.26 -10.52 8.61
N SER A 42 -2.40 -9.20 8.79
CA SER A 42 -2.35 -8.56 10.10
C SER A 42 -3.47 -9.04 11.02
N ASP A 43 -3.15 -9.18 12.30
CA ASP A 43 -4.11 -9.51 13.35
C ASP A 43 -4.81 -8.25 13.90
N ASP A 44 -4.22 -7.10 13.69
CA ASP A 44 -4.79 -5.81 14.11
C ASP A 44 -5.64 -5.18 12.99
N ASN A 45 -6.05 -3.92 13.17
CA ASN A 45 -6.87 -3.20 12.20
C ASN A 45 -6.03 -2.41 11.17
N THR A 46 -4.88 -2.93 10.75
CA THR A 46 -3.98 -2.25 9.81
C THR A 46 -4.70 -1.80 8.53
N ALA A 47 -5.50 -2.68 7.91
CA ALA A 47 -6.19 -2.35 6.66
C ALA A 47 -7.20 -1.21 6.85
N GLU A 48 -7.96 -1.24 7.94
CA GLU A 48 -8.94 -0.20 8.26
C GLU A 48 -8.26 1.15 8.51
N VAL A 49 -7.12 1.14 9.23
CA VAL A 49 -6.33 2.36 9.48
C VAL A 49 -5.80 2.92 8.17
N ALA A 50 -5.30 2.06 7.28
CA ALA A 50 -4.81 2.48 5.96
C ALA A 50 -5.90 3.24 5.18
N LEU A 51 -7.09 2.66 5.09
CA LEU A 51 -8.21 3.28 4.38
C LEU A 51 -8.64 4.59 5.03
N ALA A 52 -8.67 4.65 6.36
CA ALA A 52 -9.05 5.85 7.09
C ALA A 52 -8.06 7.01 6.88
N HIS A 53 -6.81 6.73 6.51
CA HIS A 53 -5.76 7.73 6.30
C HIS A 53 -5.44 7.97 4.83
N GLY A 54 -6.36 7.63 3.93
CA GLY A 54 -6.30 8.05 2.53
C GLY A 54 -5.55 7.14 1.58
N VAL A 55 -5.29 5.90 1.96
CA VAL A 55 -4.74 4.90 1.05
C VAL A 55 -5.76 4.59 -0.03
N ASP A 56 -5.32 4.54 -1.28
CA ASP A 56 -6.21 4.37 -2.42
C ASP A 56 -6.65 2.91 -2.61
N TYR A 57 -5.74 1.96 -2.37
CA TYR A 57 -5.99 0.55 -2.57
C TYR A 57 -5.37 -0.28 -1.45
N VAL A 58 -6.07 -1.34 -1.04
CA VAL A 58 -5.55 -2.31 -0.07
C VAL A 58 -5.69 -3.71 -0.65
N VAL A 59 -4.58 -4.44 -0.69
CA VAL A 59 -4.55 -5.87 -0.95
C VAL A 59 -4.36 -6.56 0.40
N ARG A 60 -5.27 -7.46 0.76
CA ARG A 60 -5.23 -8.12 2.06
C ARG A 60 -5.10 -9.63 1.89
N PHE A 61 -4.09 -10.20 2.55
CA PHE A 61 -3.94 -11.65 2.66
C PHE A 61 -4.72 -12.15 3.87
N SER A 62 -5.32 -13.33 3.75
CA SER A 62 -6.00 -13.97 4.89
C SER A 62 -4.99 -14.51 5.91
N HIS A 63 -3.76 -14.80 5.49
CA HIS A 63 -2.68 -15.29 6.33
C HIS A 63 -1.38 -14.61 5.98
N ASN A 64 -0.46 -14.52 6.93
CA ASN A 64 0.89 -14.03 6.70
C ASN A 64 1.59 -14.94 5.68
N GLN A 65 2.12 -14.36 4.61
CA GLN A 65 2.84 -15.07 3.55
C GLN A 65 4.27 -14.61 3.39
N GLY A 66 4.68 -13.59 4.12
CA GLY A 66 6.03 -13.06 4.07
C GLY A 66 6.21 -11.90 3.10
N LEU A 67 7.30 -11.18 3.29
CA LEU A 67 7.58 -9.93 2.56
C LEU A 67 7.70 -10.15 1.04
N ALA A 68 8.33 -11.24 0.61
CA ALA A 68 8.48 -11.52 -0.82
C ALA A 68 7.12 -11.71 -1.52
N SER A 69 6.19 -12.44 -0.89
CA SER A 69 4.84 -12.62 -1.42
C SER A 69 4.06 -11.31 -1.41
N ALA A 70 4.20 -10.50 -0.37
CA ALA A 70 3.56 -9.19 -0.30
C ALA A 70 4.07 -8.27 -1.40
N PHE A 71 5.38 -8.25 -1.63
CA PHE A 71 5.99 -7.46 -2.70
C PHE A 71 5.43 -7.88 -4.07
N GLN A 72 5.39 -9.19 -4.34
CA GLN A 72 4.90 -9.69 -5.63
C GLN A 72 3.42 -9.36 -5.83
N ALA A 73 2.59 -9.53 -4.79
CA ALA A 73 1.19 -9.17 -4.87
C ALA A 73 1.00 -7.68 -5.15
N GLY A 74 1.85 -6.83 -4.55
CA GLY A 74 1.84 -5.40 -4.81
C GLY A 74 2.17 -5.06 -6.25
N VAL A 75 3.21 -5.67 -6.80
CA VAL A 75 3.59 -5.49 -8.21
C VAL A 75 2.45 -5.91 -9.13
N ASP A 76 1.86 -7.09 -8.90
CA ASP A 76 0.76 -7.59 -9.72
C ASP A 76 -0.45 -6.67 -9.67
N ALA A 77 -0.82 -6.17 -8.49
CA ALA A 77 -1.93 -5.24 -8.33
C ALA A 77 -1.66 -3.91 -9.04
N CYS A 78 -0.46 -3.36 -8.90
CA CYS A 78 -0.08 -2.13 -9.58
C CYS A 78 -0.18 -2.26 -11.10
N LEU A 79 0.29 -3.36 -11.66
CA LEU A 79 0.21 -3.61 -13.10
C LEU A 79 -1.24 -3.69 -13.57
N LYS A 80 -2.10 -4.37 -12.82
CA LYS A 80 -3.53 -4.47 -13.14
C LYS A 80 -4.24 -3.12 -13.08
N LEU A 81 -3.80 -2.24 -12.18
CA LEU A 81 -4.38 -0.90 -12.01
C LEU A 81 -3.79 0.13 -12.96
N GLY A 82 -2.86 -0.27 -13.82
CA GLY A 82 -2.31 0.59 -14.86
C GLY A 82 -1.13 1.45 -14.42
N ALA A 83 -0.34 0.98 -13.47
CA ALA A 83 0.85 1.70 -13.05
C ALA A 83 1.87 1.82 -14.18
N ASP A 84 2.47 2.99 -14.31
CA ASP A 84 3.62 3.22 -15.18
C ASP A 84 4.92 3.01 -14.40
N VAL A 85 4.86 3.31 -13.11
CA VAL A 85 5.99 3.13 -12.20
C VAL A 85 5.48 2.69 -10.83
#